data_22e5d7dd771b5f1079cdc45b19c4b9a4
#
_entry.id   22e5d7dd771b5f1079cdc45b19c4b9a4
#
_cell.length_a   1.000
_cell.length_b   1.000
_cell.length_c   1.000
_cell.angle_alpha   90.00
_cell.angle_beta   90.00
_cell.angle_gamma   90.00
#
_symmetry.space_group_name_H-M   'P 1'
#
loop_
_entity.id
_entity.type
_entity.pdbx_description
1 polymer ?
#
loop_
_entity_poly.entity_id
_entity_poly.type
_entity_poly.pdbx_seq_one_letter_code
_entity_poly.pdbx_strand_id
1 'polypeptide(L)'
;MLRAFRSQSNMGIVTSSTSTVAAALCGAIVGFSPFNRPPAKLFLGDVGSLPIGLLIGWCLLQLAHHQQLVAALLLPLYYLTDATLTLLRRIAHREAFWKAHRSHFYQRATDNGYTALEVVSRVGLVNVVLAILAIASTLSPTLSVKLLLLAAGCVVVGSLTYVFARPKRQVLP
;
A
#
# COMPACT_ATOMS: atom_id res chain seq x y z
N MET A 1 -36.97 3.24 -16.94
CA MET A 1 -36.07 2.45 -17.80
C MET A 1 -34.83 3.24 -18.29
N LEU A 2 -34.97 4.42 -18.85
CA LEU A 2 -33.84 5.26 -19.33
C LEU A 2 -32.82 5.69 -18.27
N ARG A 3 -33.21 5.90 -16.99
CA ARG A 3 -32.28 6.22 -15.91
C ARG A 3 -31.37 5.05 -15.50
N ALA A 4 -31.88 3.81 -15.56
CA ALA A 4 -31.08 2.61 -15.27
C ALA A 4 -30.04 2.34 -16.36
N PHE A 5 -30.40 2.57 -17.63
CA PHE A 5 -29.49 2.40 -18.75
C PHE A 5 -28.34 3.43 -18.75
N ARG A 6 -28.65 4.69 -18.38
CA ARG A 6 -27.63 5.76 -18.21
C ARG A 6 -26.70 5.50 -17.03
N SER A 7 -27.19 4.85 -15.95
CA SER A 7 -26.37 4.47 -14.80
C SER A 7 -25.36 3.35 -15.15
N GLN A 8 -25.78 2.37 -15.96
CA GLN A 8 -24.88 1.29 -16.39
C GLN A 8 -23.79 1.75 -17.36
N SER A 9 -24.13 2.63 -18.31
CA SER A 9 -23.13 3.17 -19.24
C SER A 9 -22.08 4.05 -18.54
N ASN A 10 -22.48 4.86 -17.56
CA ASN A 10 -21.54 5.65 -16.76
C ASN A 10 -20.66 4.78 -15.84
N MET A 11 -21.19 3.67 -15.32
CA MET A 11 -20.42 2.73 -14.49
C MET A 11 -19.31 2.04 -15.28
N GLY A 12 -19.58 1.65 -16.53
CA GLY A 12 -18.59 1.04 -17.41
C GLY A 12 -17.47 2.01 -17.82
N ILE A 13 -17.79 3.27 -18.10
CA ILE A 13 -16.80 4.29 -18.50
C ILE A 13 -15.85 4.63 -17.35
N VAL A 14 -16.35 4.81 -16.14
CA VAL A 14 -15.52 5.12 -14.97
C VAL A 14 -14.60 3.95 -14.64
N THR A 15 -15.10 2.71 -14.69
CA THR A 15 -14.29 1.52 -14.44
C THR A 15 -13.18 1.35 -15.48
N SER A 16 -13.46 1.60 -16.78
CA SER A 16 -12.46 1.52 -17.83
C SER A 16 -11.36 2.58 -17.67
N SER A 17 -11.71 3.82 -17.34
CA SER A 17 -10.74 4.90 -17.10
C SER A 17 -9.84 4.57 -15.92
N THR A 18 -10.38 4.08 -14.80
CA THR A 18 -9.61 3.69 -13.62
C THR A 18 -8.66 2.55 -13.94
N SER A 19 -9.12 1.54 -14.66
CA SER A 19 -8.30 0.40 -15.08
C SER A 19 -7.15 0.83 -16.01
N THR A 20 -7.42 1.75 -16.94
CA THR A 20 -6.41 2.28 -17.85
C THR A 20 -5.33 3.05 -17.09
N VAL A 21 -5.72 3.93 -16.14
CA VAL A 21 -4.76 4.66 -15.31
C VAL A 21 -3.94 3.71 -14.45
N ALA A 22 -4.57 2.72 -13.82
CA ALA A 22 -3.87 1.73 -13.00
C ALA A 22 -2.88 0.89 -13.83
N ALA A 23 -3.26 0.47 -15.05
CA ALA A 23 -2.39 -0.26 -15.95
C ALA A 23 -1.21 0.60 -16.44
N ALA A 24 -1.46 1.86 -16.79
CA ALA A 24 -0.41 2.81 -17.20
C ALA A 24 0.59 3.06 -16.06
N LEU A 25 0.11 3.26 -14.83
CA LEU A 25 0.95 3.40 -13.65
C LEU A 25 1.79 2.14 -13.40
N CYS A 26 1.18 0.96 -13.48
CA CYS A 26 1.88 -0.30 -13.32
C CYS A 26 3.00 -0.45 -14.36
N GLY A 27 2.70 -0.19 -15.63
CA GLY A 27 3.69 -0.20 -16.72
C GLY A 27 4.83 0.79 -16.51
N ALA A 28 4.52 2.02 -16.06
CA ALA A 28 5.53 3.04 -15.79
C ALA A 28 6.46 2.64 -14.63
N ILE A 29 5.91 2.10 -13.53
CA ILE A 29 6.70 1.64 -12.37
C ILE A 29 7.56 0.44 -12.73
N VAL A 30 7.03 -0.53 -13.49
CA VAL A 30 7.78 -1.69 -13.98
C VAL A 30 8.90 -1.23 -14.90
N GLY A 31 8.64 -0.31 -15.83
CA GLY A 31 9.64 0.25 -16.74
C GLY A 31 10.73 1.05 -16.01
N PHE A 32 10.40 1.72 -14.90
CA PHE A 32 11.34 2.46 -14.07
C PHE A 32 12.22 1.53 -13.19
N SER A 33 11.68 0.37 -12.78
CA SER A 33 12.31 -0.49 -11.78
C SER A 33 13.77 -0.93 -12.12
N PRO A 34 14.16 -1.21 -13.38
CA PRO A 34 15.54 -1.57 -13.70
C PRO A 34 16.54 -0.45 -13.44
N PHE A 35 16.10 0.82 -13.54
CA PHE A 35 16.96 1.99 -13.32
C PHE A 35 17.12 2.32 -11.84
N ASN A 36 16.22 1.84 -10.97
CA ASN A 36 16.24 2.06 -9.52
C ASN A 36 16.86 0.90 -8.72
N ARG A 37 17.31 -0.18 -9.39
CA ARG A 37 18.01 -1.29 -8.71
C ARG A 37 19.43 -0.86 -8.29
N PRO A 38 19.95 -1.41 -7.17
CA PRO A 38 21.31 -1.13 -6.73
C PRO A 38 22.37 -1.63 -7.75
N PRO A 39 23.41 -0.79 -8.11
CA PRO A 39 23.49 0.63 -7.79
C PRO A 39 22.48 1.45 -8.61
N ALA A 40 21.66 2.26 -7.91
CA ALA A 40 20.60 3.03 -8.54
C ALA A 40 21.16 4.05 -9.53
N LYS A 41 20.68 4.03 -10.77
CA LYS A 41 21.05 4.99 -11.83
C LYS A 41 20.13 6.21 -11.85
N LEU A 42 18.87 6.04 -11.42
CA LEU A 42 17.87 7.10 -11.37
C LEU A 42 17.08 7.00 -10.07
N PHE A 43 16.74 8.15 -9.50
CA PHE A 43 15.84 8.28 -8.37
C PHE A 43 14.53 8.93 -8.82
N LEU A 44 13.42 8.46 -8.30
CA LEU A 44 12.09 8.96 -8.66
C LEU A 44 11.89 10.44 -8.28
N GLY A 45 12.42 10.85 -7.12
CA GLY A 45 12.26 12.19 -6.57
C GLY A 45 10.79 12.57 -6.31
N ASP A 46 10.56 13.79 -5.85
CA ASP A 46 9.22 14.30 -5.58
C ASP A 46 8.41 14.51 -6.86
N VAL A 47 9.07 14.83 -7.97
CA VAL A 47 8.45 15.02 -9.29
C VAL A 47 7.76 13.73 -9.76
N GLY A 48 8.29 12.56 -9.40
CA GLY A 48 7.68 11.27 -9.71
C GLY A 48 6.76 10.76 -8.60
N SER A 49 7.19 10.85 -7.33
CA SER A 49 6.44 10.26 -6.21
C SER A 49 5.10 10.94 -5.94
N LEU A 50 5.02 12.27 -6.06
CA LEU A 50 3.77 13.02 -5.81
C LEU A 50 2.68 12.70 -6.83
N PRO A 51 2.91 12.75 -8.17
CA PRO A 51 1.91 12.36 -9.15
C PRO A 51 1.47 10.89 -9.02
N ILE A 52 2.41 9.98 -8.74
CA ILE A 52 2.07 8.56 -8.51
C ILE A 52 1.17 8.42 -7.30
N GLY A 53 1.50 9.07 -6.18
CA GLY A 53 0.67 9.04 -4.99
C GLY A 53 -0.74 9.59 -5.22
N LEU A 54 -0.87 10.70 -5.97
CA LEU A 54 -2.15 11.29 -6.34
C LEU A 54 -2.99 10.33 -7.19
N LEU A 55 -2.40 9.72 -8.22
CA LEU A 55 -3.11 8.81 -9.13
C LEU A 55 -3.52 7.51 -8.42
N ILE A 56 -2.66 6.95 -7.56
CA ILE A 56 -3.03 5.80 -6.72
C ILE A 56 -4.18 6.18 -5.78
N GLY A 57 -4.10 7.32 -5.10
CA GLY A 57 -5.16 7.81 -4.22
C GLY A 57 -6.48 7.99 -4.96
N TRP A 58 -6.44 8.54 -6.17
CA TRP A 58 -7.62 8.67 -7.03
C TRP A 58 -8.20 7.29 -7.40
N CYS A 59 -7.37 6.32 -7.80
CA CYS A 59 -7.83 4.95 -8.10
C CYS A 59 -8.50 4.30 -6.87
N LEU A 60 -7.93 4.48 -5.68
CA LEU A 60 -8.50 3.93 -4.44
C LEU A 60 -9.84 4.60 -4.07
N LEU A 61 -9.97 5.91 -4.27
CA LEU A 61 -11.24 6.63 -4.09
C LEU A 61 -12.31 6.15 -5.06
N GLN A 62 -11.96 5.91 -6.34
CA GLN A 62 -12.88 5.34 -7.31
C GLN A 62 -13.33 3.93 -6.88
N LEU A 63 -12.41 3.10 -6.40
CA LEU A 63 -12.73 1.76 -5.91
C LEU A 63 -13.69 1.83 -4.69
N ALA A 64 -13.46 2.75 -3.76
CA ALA A 64 -14.33 2.98 -2.62
C ALA A 64 -15.73 3.46 -3.04
N HIS A 65 -15.80 4.38 -4.03
CA HIS A 65 -17.05 4.88 -4.59
C HIS A 65 -17.89 3.77 -5.23
N HIS A 66 -17.25 2.76 -5.82
CA HIS A 66 -17.89 1.55 -6.37
C HIS A 66 -18.23 0.49 -5.30
N GLN A 67 -18.45 0.89 -4.04
CA GLN A 67 -18.82 0.01 -2.92
C GLN A 67 -17.75 -1.05 -2.57
N GLN A 68 -16.50 -0.82 -2.96
CA GLN A 68 -15.36 -1.70 -2.65
C GLN A 68 -14.41 -1.06 -1.62
N LEU A 69 -14.99 -0.44 -0.57
CA LEU A 69 -14.23 0.26 0.47
C LEU A 69 -13.19 -0.65 1.13
N VAL A 70 -13.54 -1.91 1.42
CA VAL A 70 -12.60 -2.85 2.06
C VAL A 70 -11.40 -3.14 1.18
N ALA A 71 -11.59 -3.34 -0.13
CA ALA A 71 -10.49 -3.51 -1.08
C ALA A 71 -9.63 -2.24 -1.16
N ALA A 72 -10.26 -1.06 -1.18
CA ALA A 72 -9.58 0.23 -1.21
C ALA A 72 -8.73 0.49 0.04
N LEU A 73 -9.11 -0.06 1.20
CA LEU A 73 -8.34 0.01 2.43
C LEU A 73 -7.23 -1.06 2.50
N LEU A 74 -7.51 -2.28 2.02
CA LEU A 74 -6.54 -3.38 2.03
C LEU A 74 -5.30 -3.09 1.18
N LEU A 75 -5.48 -2.55 -0.02
CA LEU A 75 -4.38 -2.31 -0.95
C LEU A 75 -3.26 -1.42 -0.37
N PRO A 76 -3.54 -0.26 0.25
CA PRO A 76 -2.52 0.59 0.84
C PRO A 76 -2.25 0.30 2.32
N LEU A 77 -2.82 -0.76 2.92
CA LEU A 77 -2.89 -1.00 4.36
C LEU A 77 -1.53 -0.96 5.04
N TYR A 78 -0.50 -1.55 4.45
CA TYR A 78 0.85 -1.51 5.01
C TYR A 78 1.37 -0.07 5.13
N TYR A 79 1.26 0.71 4.06
CA TYR A 79 1.76 2.10 4.03
C TYR A 79 0.97 3.02 4.95
N LEU A 80 -0.36 2.85 5.01
CA LEU A 80 -1.22 3.59 5.94
C LEU A 80 -0.87 3.27 7.39
N THR A 81 -0.65 1.99 7.71
CA THR A 81 -0.29 1.55 9.06
C THR A 81 1.09 2.09 9.46
N ASP A 82 2.10 1.96 8.58
CA ASP A 82 3.44 2.45 8.86
C ASP A 82 3.45 3.98 9.09
N ALA A 83 2.81 4.73 8.20
CA ALA A 83 2.73 6.19 8.33
C ALA A 83 1.96 6.61 9.59
N THR A 84 0.79 6.02 9.85
CA THR A 84 -0.06 6.37 10.99
C THR A 84 0.62 6.02 12.31
N LEU A 85 1.14 4.81 12.46
CA LEU A 85 1.82 4.39 13.69
C LEU A 85 3.09 5.22 13.95
N THR A 86 3.85 5.52 12.90
CA THR A 86 5.03 6.38 13.01
C THR A 86 4.64 7.78 13.47
N LEU A 87 3.59 8.37 12.88
CA LEU A 87 3.08 9.68 13.27
C LEU A 87 2.57 9.69 14.71
N LEU A 88 1.72 8.73 15.09
CA LEU A 88 1.17 8.61 16.45
C LEU A 88 2.29 8.47 17.50
N ARG A 89 3.28 7.65 17.21
CA ARG A 89 4.44 7.49 18.08
C ARG A 89 5.19 8.80 18.28
N ARG A 90 5.44 9.56 17.22
CA ARG A 90 6.13 10.85 17.27
C ARG A 90 5.35 11.89 18.09
N ILE A 91 4.03 11.94 17.88
CA ILE A 91 3.14 12.81 18.66
C ILE A 91 3.21 12.41 20.16
N ALA A 92 3.15 11.11 20.47
CA ALA A 92 3.25 10.63 21.85
C ALA A 92 4.59 10.97 22.53
N HIS A 93 5.68 10.99 21.77
CA HIS A 93 7.02 11.39 22.24
C HIS A 93 7.27 12.90 22.15
N ARG A 94 6.26 13.69 21.78
CA ARG A 94 6.37 15.16 21.60
C ARG A 94 7.47 15.58 20.61
N GLU A 95 7.77 14.72 19.63
CA GLU A 95 8.71 15.03 18.57
C GLU A 95 8.09 15.97 17.54
N ALA A 96 8.89 16.82 16.91
CA ALA A 96 8.44 17.71 15.83
C ALA A 96 8.10 16.87 14.57
N PHE A 97 6.82 16.53 14.41
CA PHE A 97 6.34 15.64 13.33
C PHE A 97 6.50 16.23 11.92
N TRP A 98 6.68 17.54 11.80
CA TRP A 98 6.93 18.27 10.53
C TRP A 98 8.40 18.29 10.10
N LYS A 99 9.34 17.82 10.92
CA LYS A 99 10.75 17.69 10.55
C LYS A 99 11.00 16.39 9.81
N ALA A 100 11.87 16.43 8.78
CA ALA A 100 12.34 15.24 8.09
C ALA A 100 12.92 14.21 9.10
N HIS A 101 12.56 12.93 8.93
CA HIS A 101 12.90 11.88 9.88
C HIS A 101 13.09 10.52 9.21
N ARG A 102 13.80 9.63 9.90
CA ARG A 102 14.02 8.23 9.51
C ARG A 102 13.45 7.29 10.59
N SER A 103 12.14 7.38 10.87
CA SER A 103 11.50 6.63 11.95
C SER A 103 10.42 5.63 11.49
N HIS A 104 10.22 5.50 10.16
CA HIS A 104 9.33 4.50 9.58
C HIS A 104 9.79 3.08 9.89
N PHE A 105 8.85 2.12 10.02
CA PHE A 105 9.18 0.75 10.39
C PHE A 105 10.13 0.08 9.39
N TYR A 106 9.99 0.32 8.09
CA TYR A 106 10.91 -0.21 7.10
C TYR A 106 12.34 0.35 7.22
N GLN A 107 12.50 1.62 7.67
CA GLN A 107 13.82 2.21 7.94
C GLN A 107 14.41 1.65 9.23
N ARG A 108 13.59 1.53 10.28
CA ARG A 108 14.01 0.88 11.53
C ARG A 108 14.42 -0.58 11.34
N ALA A 109 13.79 -1.30 10.39
CA ALA A 109 14.20 -2.64 10.06
C ALA A 109 15.66 -2.68 9.57
N THR A 110 16.10 -1.71 8.75
CA THR A 110 17.51 -1.62 8.34
C THR A 110 18.43 -1.31 9.50
N ASP A 111 18.03 -0.44 10.42
CA ASP A 111 18.78 -0.14 11.63
C ASP A 111 18.84 -1.36 12.58
N ASN A 112 17.83 -2.23 12.54
CA ASN A 112 17.74 -3.49 13.30
C ASN A 112 18.47 -4.68 12.62
N GLY A 113 19.26 -4.44 11.56
CA GLY A 113 20.12 -5.44 10.93
C GLY A 113 19.50 -6.19 9.73
N TYR A 114 18.34 -5.76 9.22
CA TYR A 114 17.79 -6.28 7.97
C TYR A 114 18.45 -5.61 6.78
N THR A 115 18.76 -6.35 5.73
CA THR A 115 19.21 -5.77 4.46
C THR A 115 18.05 -5.07 3.74
N ALA A 116 18.35 -4.09 2.89
CA ALA A 116 17.32 -3.40 2.09
C ALA A 116 16.51 -4.40 1.23
N LEU A 117 17.17 -5.43 0.68
CA LEU A 117 16.51 -6.45 -0.12
C LEU A 117 15.53 -7.30 0.73
N GLU A 118 15.90 -7.67 1.94
CA GLU A 118 15.02 -8.41 2.86
C GLU A 118 13.79 -7.57 3.22
N VAL A 119 13.96 -6.28 3.47
CA VAL A 119 12.84 -5.37 3.77
C VAL A 119 11.91 -5.27 2.57
N VAL A 120 12.43 -4.96 1.39
CA VAL A 120 11.64 -4.83 0.16
C VAL A 120 10.91 -6.13 -0.17
N SER A 121 11.57 -7.28 -0.06
CA SER A 121 10.96 -8.58 -0.35
C SER A 121 9.82 -8.91 0.61
N ARG A 122 9.98 -8.63 1.92
CA ARG A 122 8.93 -8.87 2.92
C ARG A 122 7.73 -7.94 2.74
N VAL A 123 7.98 -6.65 2.49
CA VAL A 123 6.92 -5.68 2.18
C VAL A 123 6.21 -6.07 0.89
N GLY A 124 6.97 -6.47 -0.14
CA GLY A 124 6.42 -6.97 -1.40
C GLY A 124 5.50 -8.18 -1.21
N LEU A 125 5.94 -9.17 -0.41
CA LEU A 125 5.13 -10.35 -0.08
C LEU A 125 3.83 -9.96 0.64
N VAL A 126 3.89 -9.08 1.63
CA VAL A 126 2.70 -8.57 2.33
C VAL A 126 1.78 -7.87 1.36
N ASN A 127 2.28 -7.02 0.46
CA ASN A 127 1.45 -6.34 -0.54
C ASN A 127 0.76 -7.35 -1.49
N VAL A 128 1.42 -8.45 -1.87
CA VAL A 128 0.79 -9.54 -2.66
C VAL A 128 -0.34 -10.19 -1.87
N VAL A 129 -0.13 -10.51 -0.60
CA VAL A 129 -1.18 -11.07 0.27
C VAL A 129 -2.34 -10.09 0.40
N LEU A 130 -2.08 -8.80 0.64
CA LEU A 130 -3.12 -7.77 0.72
C LEU A 130 -3.89 -7.63 -0.60
N ALA A 131 -3.24 -7.73 -1.75
CA ALA A 131 -3.90 -7.72 -3.05
C ALA A 131 -4.82 -8.92 -3.24
N ILE A 132 -4.39 -10.12 -2.82
CA ILE A 132 -5.24 -11.33 -2.84
C ILE A 132 -6.46 -11.16 -1.93
N LEU A 133 -6.28 -10.65 -0.70
CA LEU A 133 -7.39 -10.36 0.22
C LEU A 133 -8.33 -9.29 -0.35
N ALA A 134 -7.79 -8.26 -1.01
CA ALA A 134 -8.57 -7.22 -1.66
C ALA A 134 -9.44 -7.81 -2.79
N ILE A 135 -8.88 -8.64 -3.66
CA ILE A 135 -9.61 -9.35 -4.73
C ILE A 135 -10.70 -10.24 -4.10
N ALA A 136 -10.37 -11.04 -3.09
CA ALA A 136 -11.33 -11.88 -2.39
C ALA A 136 -12.48 -11.06 -1.79
N SER A 137 -12.20 -9.86 -1.27
CA SER A 137 -13.22 -8.97 -0.72
C SER A 137 -14.17 -8.42 -1.80
N THR A 138 -13.70 -8.20 -3.03
CA THR A 138 -14.55 -7.74 -4.15
C THR A 138 -15.51 -8.84 -4.61
N LEU A 139 -15.11 -10.10 -4.51
CA LEU A 139 -15.91 -11.26 -4.88
C LEU A 139 -16.91 -11.66 -3.79
N SER A 140 -16.75 -11.18 -2.57
CA SER A 140 -17.59 -11.57 -1.43
C SER A 140 -18.86 -10.72 -1.35
N PRO A 141 -20.06 -11.31 -1.28
CA PRO A 141 -21.32 -10.56 -1.22
C PRO A 141 -21.61 -10.03 0.18
N THR A 142 -21.09 -10.67 1.24
CA THR A 142 -21.45 -10.38 2.63
C THR A 142 -20.45 -9.45 3.30
N LEU A 143 -20.97 -8.47 4.05
CA LEU A 143 -20.14 -7.53 4.80
C LEU A 143 -19.28 -8.23 5.86
N SER A 144 -19.80 -9.27 6.51
CA SER A 144 -19.08 -10.03 7.54
C SER A 144 -17.79 -10.64 6.99
N VAL A 145 -17.84 -11.26 5.80
CA VAL A 145 -16.65 -11.80 5.14
C VAL A 145 -15.68 -10.70 4.75
N LYS A 146 -16.16 -9.57 4.22
CA LYS A 146 -15.30 -8.42 3.90
C LYS A 146 -14.57 -7.89 5.14
N LEU A 147 -15.24 -7.80 6.28
CA LEU A 147 -14.62 -7.36 7.54
C LEU A 147 -13.61 -8.37 8.08
N LEU A 148 -13.88 -9.67 7.95
CA LEU A 148 -12.92 -10.72 8.31
C LEU A 148 -11.65 -10.64 7.45
N LEU A 149 -11.78 -10.40 6.15
CA LEU A 149 -10.63 -10.21 5.25
C LEU A 149 -9.81 -8.96 5.62
N LEU A 150 -10.49 -7.87 6.00
CA LEU A 150 -9.81 -6.67 6.50
C LEU A 150 -9.06 -6.96 7.81
N ALA A 151 -9.68 -7.65 8.75
CA ALA A 151 -9.04 -8.07 10.00
C ALA A 151 -7.82 -8.96 9.75
N ALA A 152 -7.91 -9.92 8.82
CA ALA A 152 -6.78 -10.73 8.40
C ALA A 152 -5.64 -9.88 7.83
N GLY A 153 -5.95 -8.88 6.99
CA GLY A 153 -4.98 -7.92 6.47
C GLY A 153 -4.29 -7.13 7.60
N CYS A 154 -5.05 -6.67 8.60
CA CYS A 154 -4.50 -5.98 9.77
C CYS A 154 -3.54 -6.89 10.57
N VAL A 155 -3.87 -8.17 10.75
CA VAL A 155 -2.99 -9.14 11.42
C VAL A 155 -1.69 -9.34 10.63
N VAL A 156 -1.78 -9.51 9.32
CA VAL A 156 -0.61 -9.67 8.44
C VAL A 156 0.31 -8.44 8.52
N VAL A 157 -0.23 -7.23 8.40
CA VAL A 157 0.54 -5.99 8.50
C VAL A 157 1.10 -5.80 9.90
N GLY A 158 0.29 -6.05 10.94
CA GLY A 158 0.72 -5.96 12.34
C GLY A 158 1.87 -6.91 12.65
N SER A 159 1.85 -8.14 12.11
CA SER A 159 2.94 -9.10 12.29
C SER A 159 4.25 -8.61 11.65
N LEU A 160 4.20 -8.02 10.44
CA LEU A 160 5.38 -7.50 9.77
C LEU A 160 5.95 -6.27 10.52
N THR A 161 5.09 -5.32 10.92
CA THR A 161 5.52 -4.13 11.68
C THR A 161 6.15 -4.51 13.01
N TYR A 162 5.59 -5.52 13.69
CA TYR A 162 6.17 -6.07 14.91
C TYR A 162 7.56 -6.69 14.69
N VAL A 163 7.72 -7.47 13.61
CA VAL A 163 9.02 -8.05 13.24
C VAL A 163 10.04 -6.96 12.94
N PHE A 164 9.66 -5.92 12.20
CA PHE A 164 10.56 -4.80 11.87
C PHE A 164 10.94 -3.93 13.08
N ALA A 165 10.08 -3.90 14.09
CA ALA A 165 10.36 -3.17 15.33
C ALA A 165 11.41 -3.84 16.24
N ARG A 166 11.77 -5.11 15.97
CA ARG A 166 12.71 -5.88 16.79
C ARG A 166 14.05 -6.08 16.07
N PRO A 167 15.16 -6.15 16.84
CA PRO A 167 16.45 -6.54 16.29
C PRO A 167 16.36 -7.90 15.61
N LYS A 168 16.99 -8.04 14.46
CA LYS A 168 17.11 -9.32 13.77
C LYS A 168 17.87 -10.28 14.66
N ARG A 169 17.28 -11.45 14.97
CA ARG A 169 18.01 -12.52 15.66
C ARG A 169 19.23 -12.88 14.84
N GLN A 170 20.42 -12.60 15.34
CA GLN A 170 21.63 -13.17 14.78
C GLN A 170 21.58 -14.67 15.07
N VAL A 171 21.45 -15.46 14.02
CA VAL A 171 21.80 -16.88 14.11
C VAL A 171 23.32 -16.90 14.21
N LEU A 172 23.84 -17.06 15.42
CA LEU A 172 25.26 -17.32 15.61
C LEU A 172 25.64 -18.56 14.80
N PRO A 173 26.77 -18.54 14.09
CA PRO A 173 27.23 -19.66 13.26
C PRO A 173 27.51 -20.91 14.10
#